data_0df68c8ba75f79e5ec3ac1e2a18564b2
#
_entry.id   0df68c8ba75f79e5ec3ac1e2a18564b2
#
_cell.length_a   1.000
_cell.length_b   1.000
_cell.length_c   1.000
_cell.angle_alpha   90.00
_cell.angle_beta   90.00
_cell.angle_gamma   90.00
#
_symmetry.space_group_name_H-M   'P 1'
#
loop_
_entity.id
_entity.type
_entity.pdbx_description
1 polymer ?
#
loop_
_entity_poly.entity_id
_entity_poly.type
_entity_poly.pdbx_seq_one_letter_code
_entity_poly.pdbx_strand_id
1 'polypeptide(L)' 'MAARKTPSQVRLGKAVKHVRNKVGMTQEQLANKIDMHATYISDIERGARNPSWEAISRLAKGMGVGVAEIAADYDRRAK' A
#
# COMPACT_ATOMS: atom_id res chain seq x y z
N MET A 1 -12.92 14.10 13.98
CA MET A 1 -11.60 13.86 14.54
C MET A 1 -10.78 13.03 13.56
N ALA A 2 -9.56 13.45 13.27
CA ALA A 2 -8.71 12.73 12.33
C ALA A 2 -8.31 11.38 12.90
N ALA A 3 -8.25 10.37 12.06
CA ALA A 3 -7.79 9.06 12.46
C ALA A 3 -6.30 9.14 12.85
N ARG A 4 -5.97 8.49 13.93
CA ARG A 4 -4.59 8.47 14.40
C ARG A 4 -3.81 7.45 13.60
N LYS A 5 -2.63 7.86 13.10
CA LYS A 5 -1.73 6.94 12.43
C LYS A 5 -1.10 6.01 13.47
N THR A 6 -1.18 4.72 13.24
CA THR A 6 -0.48 3.75 14.09
C THR A 6 0.86 3.41 13.46
N PRO A 7 1.83 2.95 14.26
CA PRO A 7 3.11 2.51 13.68
C PRO A 7 2.94 1.45 12.61
N SER A 8 1.99 0.52 12.77
CA SER A 8 1.79 -0.51 11.76
C SER A 8 1.18 0.04 10.48
N GLN A 9 0.30 1.03 10.57
CA GLN A 9 -0.24 1.67 9.37
C GLN A 9 0.84 2.42 8.59
N VAL A 10 1.71 3.14 9.31
CA VAL A 10 2.82 3.85 8.68
C VAL A 10 3.75 2.86 8.00
N ARG A 11 4.09 1.78 8.69
CA ARG A 11 4.99 0.77 8.15
C ARG A 11 4.39 0.07 6.92
N LEU A 12 3.10 -0.24 6.96
CA LEU A 12 2.41 -0.83 5.82
C LEU A 12 2.40 0.13 4.63
N GLY A 13 2.14 1.41 4.89
CA GLY A 13 2.14 2.40 3.83
C GLY A 13 3.49 2.50 3.13
N LYS A 14 4.57 2.46 3.90
CA LYS A 14 5.92 2.48 3.32
C LYS A 14 6.18 1.23 2.49
N ALA A 15 5.69 0.08 2.95
CA ALA A 15 5.86 -1.17 2.22
C ALA A 15 5.13 -1.11 0.87
N VAL A 16 3.90 -0.63 0.86
CA VAL A 16 3.13 -0.50 -0.38
C VAL A 16 3.84 0.45 -1.34
N LYS A 17 4.27 1.59 -0.84
CA LYS A 17 4.97 2.58 -1.68
C LYS A 17 6.26 2.01 -2.26
N HIS A 18 7.03 1.29 -1.45
CA HIS A 18 8.29 0.72 -1.91
C HIS A 18 8.05 -0.30 -3.02
N VAL A 19 7.09 -1.20 -2.83
CA VAL A 19 6.79 -2.21 -3.86
C VAL A 19 6.27 -1.53 -5.13
N ARG A 20 5.40 -0.51 -4.98
CA ARG A 20 4.88 0.22 -6.15
C ARG A 20 6.01 0.87 -6.94
N ASN A 21 6.93 1.54 -6.25
CA ASN A 21 8.07 2.18 -6.91
C ASN A 21 8.99 1.15 -7.57
N LYS A 22 9.16 0.02 -6.92
CA LYS A 22 10.01 -1.05 -7.44
C LYS A 22 9.46 -1.63 -8.74
N VAL A 23 8.14 -1.72 -8.89
CA VAL A 23 7.55 -2.20 -10.14
C VAL A 23 7.35 -1.07 -11.15
N GLY A 24 7.72 0.17 -10.81
CA GLY A 24 7.71 1.28 -11.74
C GLY A 24 6.36 1.89 -12.02
N MET A 25 5.42 1.82 -11.08
CA MET A 25 4.08 2.37 -11.27
C MET A 25 3.90 3.66 -10.47
N THR A 26 3.16 4.60 -11.05
CA THR A 26 2.69 5.76 -10.30
C THR A 26 1.44 5.37 -9.50
N GLN A 27 1.08 6.21 -8.52
CA GLN A 27 -0.15 5.99 -7.77
C GLN A 27 -1.36 5.98 -8.70
N GLU A 28 -1.37 6.85 -9.70
CA GLU A 28 -2.49 6.92 -10.65
C GLU A 28 -2.58 5.69 -11.52
N GLN A 29 -1.43 5.20 -12.00
CA GLN A 29 -1.42 3.99 -12.81
C GLN A 29 -1.96 2.80 -12.03
N LEU A 30 -1.53 2.66 -10.78
CA LEU A 30 -2.01 1.59 -9.94
C LEU A 30 -3.51 1.73 -9.67
N ALA A 31 -3.94 2.94 -9.32
CA ALA A 31 -5.35 3.20 -9.03
C ALA A 31 -6.24 2.83 -10.20
N ASN A 32 -5.85 3.23 -11.41
CA ASN A 32 -6.62 2.92 -12.61
C ASN A 32 -6.70 1.43 -12.84
N LYS A 33 -5.61 0.72 -12.59
CA LYS A 33 -5.55 -0.72 -12.85
C LYS A 33 -6.46 -1.52 -11.93
N ILE A 34 -6.67 -1.05 -10.72
CA ILE A 34 -7.47 -1.78 -9.72
C ILE A 34 -8.79 -1.09 -9.40
N ASP A 35 -9.15 -0.09 -10.20
CA ASP A 35 -10.41 0.63 -10.05
C ASP A 35 -10.57 1.22 -8.64
N MET A 36 -9.54 1.92 -8.21
CA MET A 36 -9.54 2.66 -6.96
C MET A 36 -9.16 4.10 -7.23
N HIS A 37 -9.48 4.99 -6.28
CA HIS A 37 -9.04 6.38 -6.37
C HIS A 37 -7.57 6.51 -5.97
N ALA A 38 -6.81 7.32 -6.71
CA ALA A 38 -5.41 7.56 -6.38
C ALA A 38 -5.27 8.18 -4.98
N THR A 39 -6.24 8.97 -4.55
CA THR A 39 -6.25 9.54 -3.20
C THR A 39 -6.26 8.45 -2.15
N TYR A 40 -7.01 7.37 -2.37
CA TYR A 40 -7.04 6.25 -1.43
C TYR A 40 -5.66 5.60 -1.30
N ILE A 41 -5.00 5.38 -2.45
CA ILE A 41 -3.65 4.82 -2.45
C ILE A 41 -2.67 5.76 -1.75
N SER A 42 -2.77 7.05 -2.03
CA SER A 42 -1.94 8.05 -1.36
C SER A 42 -2.13 8.01 0.14
N ASP A 43 -3.38 7.90 0.60
CA ASP A 43 -3.70 7.83 2.04
C ASP A 43 -3.09 6.58 2.68
N ILE A 44 -3.14 5.45 1.99
CA ILE A 44 -2.52 4.21 2.49
C ILE A 44 -1.02 4.42 2.63
N GLU A 45 -0.39 4.99 1.61
CA GLU A 45 1.07 5.15 1.60
C GLU A 45 1.54 6.13 2.66
N ARG A 46 0.70 7.10 3.02
CA ARG A 46 1.02 8.05 4.10
C ARG A 46 0.72 7.50 5.48
N GLY A 47 0.14 6.30 5.57
CA GLY A 47 -0.24 5.71 6.85
C GLY A 47 -1.52 6.26 7.41
N ALA A 48 -2.30 6.98 6.60
CA ALA A 48 -3.53 7.63 7.05
C ALA A 48 -4.74 6.72 6.97
N ARG A 49 -4.59 5.52 6.43
CA ARG A 49 -5.66 4.54 6.29
C ARG A 49 -5.19 3.18 6.76
N ASN A 50 -6.15 2.40 7.26
CA ASN A 50 -5.91 1.00 7.61
C ASN A 50 -6.66 0.15 6.57
N PRO A 51 -6.00 -0.24 5.46
CA PRO A 51 -6.71 -0.94 4.40
C PRO A 51 -7.13 -2.33 4.84
N SER A 52 -8.24 -2.79 4.28
CA SER A 52 -8.71 -4.15 4.50
C SER A 52 -7.77 -5.14 3.81
N TRP A 53 -7.90 -6.41 4.20
CA TRP A 53 -7.14 -7.47 3.52
C TRP A 53 -7.47 -7.52 2.04
N GLU A 54 -8.74 -7.30 1.70
CA GLU A 54 -9.15 -7.28 0.29
C GLU A 54 -8.46 -6.15 -0.46
N ALA A 55 -8.37 -4.96 0.15
CA ALA A 55 -7.68 -3.85 -0.48
C ALA A 55 -6.21 -4.16 -0.71
N ILE A 56 -5.54 -4.76 0.29
CA ILE A 56 -4.15 -5.16 0.16
C ILE A 56 -3.98 -6.17 -0.98
N SER A 57 -4.89 -7.14 -1.07
CA SER A 57 -4.86 -8.14 -2.13
C SER A 57 -5.00 -7.50 -3.51
N ARG A 58 -5.89 -6.51 -3.63
CA ARG A 58 -6.08 -5.81 -4.90
C ARG A 58 -4.85 -4.98 -5.27
N LEU A 59 -4.23 -4.34 -4.28
CA LEU A 59 -3.00 -3.59 -4.52
C LEU A 59 -1.90 -4.51 -5.06
N ALA A 60 -1.71 -5.65 -4.41
CA ALA A 60 -0.69 -6.60 -4.85
C ALA A 60 -0.97 -7.08 -6.27
N LYS A 61 -2.21 -7.43 -6.55
CA LYS A 61 -2.59 -7.89 -7.88
C LYS A 61 -2.35 -6.82 -8.94
N GLY A 62 -2.68 -5.57 -8.62
CA GLY A 62 -2.45 -4.46 -9.55
C GLY A 62 -0.98 -4.23 -9.83
N MET A 63 -0.14 -4.45 -8.84
CA MET A 63 1.31 -4.30 -9.00
C MET A 63 1.96 -5.55 -9.62
N GLY A 64 1.18 -6.62 -9.83
CA GLY A 64 1.73 -7.85 -10.42
C GLY A 64 2.58 -8.65 -9.45
N VAL A 65 2.34 -8.51 -8.15
CA VAL A 65 3.11 -9.22 -7.12
C VAL A 65 2.16 -9.99 -6.21
N GLY A 66 2.72 -10.90 -5.42
CA GLY A 66 1.95 -11.56 -4.39
C GLY A 66 1.84 -10.68 -3.14
N VAL A 67 0.82 -10.91 -2.33
CA VAL A 67 0.69 -10.24 -1.04
C VAL A 67 1.95 -10.47 -0.19
N ALA A 68 2.58 -11.62 -0.35
CA ALA A 68 3.79 -11.96 0.38
C ALA A 68 4.90 -10.92 0.16
N GLU A 69 4.94 -10.30 -1.00
CA GLU A 69 5.96 -9.30 -1.30
C GLU A 69 5.76 -8.04 -0.47
N ILE A 70 4.50 -7.61 -0.31
CA ILE A 70 4.17 -6.48 0.55
C ILE A 70 4.48 -6.83 2.01
N ALA A 71 4.07 -8.03 2.44
CA ALA A 71 4.31 -8.48 3.79
C ALA A 71 5.79 -8.61 4.11
N ALA A 72 6.59 -9.08 3.16
CA ALA A 72 8.04 -9.20 3.36
C ALA A 72 8.69 -7.82 3.54
N ASP A 73 8.25 -6.84 2.75
CA ASP A 73 8.76 -5.48 2.92
C ASP A 73 8.36 -4.91 4.28
N TYR A 74 7.10 -5.13 4.65
CA TYR A 74 6.60 -4.72 5.97
C TYR A 74 7.45 -5.34 7.08
N ASP A 75 7.76 -6.62 6.98
CA ASP A 75 8.53 -7.32 8.01
C ASP A 75 9.96 -6.78 8.10
N ARG A 76 10.56 -6.46 6.96
CA ARG A 76 11.91 -5.90 6.97
C ARG A 76 11.98 -4.55 7.67
N ARG A 77 10.87 -3.81 7.67
CA ARG A 77 10.78 -2.50 8.31
C ARG A 77 10.46 -2.58 9.79
N ALA A 78 10.24 -3.79 10.30
CA ALA A 78 9.88 -4.00 11.70
C ALA A 78 11.05 -3.77 12.68
N LYS A 79 12.24 -3.62 12.17
CA LYS A 79 13.45 -3.45 12.99
C LYS A 79 13.71 -2.03 13.40
#